data_e7d459b8216b026d9ed6a83b806064a8
#
_entry.id   e7d459b8216b026d9ed6a83b806064a8
#
_cell.length_a   1.000
_cell.length_b   1.000
_cell.length_c   1.000
_cell.angle_alpha   90.00
_cell.angle_beta   90.00
_cell.angle_gamma   90.00
#
_symmetry.space_group_name_H-M   'P 1'
#
loop_
_entity.id
_entity.type
_entity.pdbx_description
1 polymer ?
#
loop_
_entity_poly.entity_id
_entity_poly.type
_entity_poly.pdbx_seq_one_letter_code
_entity_poly.pdbx_strand_id
1 'polypeptide(L)'
;MSTIKNQKRKVHKSIDIMNYYHSGISRNNSSYARAGFDGGLSYFTSDRKISLLDNGQRIDGKELKGYGLEIEAQCWSINDSNVLTTILKQFVYKLFPYGLFKIERDSSIVSNCESSCESVSQVMTKEFIRNHYADFRAMFILFNQLDISCSRTGNCGMHINISNALFGNNKKTQLENVKKLYYVINKHYAIFCELYQRVCINYCGKMEENITVDKAKNMTRYFQNDRSFNPHRYCINFTHFEDGRIELRLPSGQDNGEDFVDTMELTFHLVKAVNSLSWNDLDNLEEVFKGCNLNVVRRLKRCFDSQFINSIISTNNGMMY
;
A
#
# COMPACT_ATOMS: atom_id res chain seq x y z
N MET A 1 10.99 12.58 34.54
CA MET A 1 11.75 11.31 34.60
C MET A 1 10.94 10.04 34.23
N SER A 2 9.61 10.03 34.36
CA SER A 2 8.77 8.87 33.99
C SER A 2 8.69 8.62 32.47
N THR A 3 8.72 9.68 31.65
CA THR A 3 8.58 9.62 30.20
C THR A 3 9.76 8.94 29.51
N ILE A 4 10.99 9.17 30.00
CA ILE A 4 12.20 8.56 29.42
C ILE A 4 12.30 7.06 29.72
N LYS A 5 11.85 6.63 30.92
CA LYS A 5 11.82 5.20 31.25
C LYS A 5 10.80 4.42 30.43
N ASN A 6 9.65 5.05 30.09
CA ASN A 6 8.63 4.43 29.27
C ASN A 6 9.05 4.33 27.79
N GLN A 7 9.78 5.33 27.26
CA GLN A 7 10.33 5.26 25.90
C GLN A 7 11.40 4.17 25.77
N LYS A 8 12.30 4.03 26.75
CA LYS A 8 13.29 2.94 26.74
C LYS A 8 12.66 1.56 26.81
N ARG A 9 11.59 1.36 27.58
CA ARG A 9 10.84 0.09 27.62
C ARG A 9 10.13 -0.22 26.31
N LYS A 10 9.59 0.80 25.62
CA LYS A 10 8.95 0.63 24.29
C LYS A 10 9.96 0.23 23.21
N VAL A 11 11.14 0.86 23.18
CA VAL A 11 12.22 0.53 22.27
C VAL A 11 12.73 -0.90 22.46
N HIS A 12 12.89 -1.35 23.71
CA HIS A 12 13.29 -2.74 24.01
C HIS A 12 12.26 -3.76 23.50
N LYS A 13 10.97 -3.50 23.71
CA LYS A 13 9.92 -4.40 23.20
C LYS A 13 9.88 -4.47 21.68
N SER A 14 10.13 -3.36 20.98
CA SER A 14 10.16 -3.34 19.52
C SER A 14 11.35 -4.12 18.96
N ILE A 15 12.52 -4.00 19.59
CA ILE A 15 13.73 -4.76 19.21
C ILE A 15 13.50 -6.27 19.40
N ASP A 16 12.89 -6.68 20.50
CA ASP A 16 12.61 -8.10 20.75
C ASP A 16 11.62 -8.69 19.74
N ILE A 17 10.62 -7.92 19.35
CA ILE A 17 9.65 -8.30 18.31
C ILE A 17 10.34 -8.43 16.95
N MET A 18 11.23 -7.51 16.64
CA MET A 18 11.96 -7.53 15.38
C MET A 18 12.94 -8.70 15.32
N ASN A 19 13.64 -8.98 16.41
CA ASN A 19 14.51 -10.15 16.51
C ASN A 19 13.72 -11.46 16.37
N TYR A 20 12.52 -11.52 16.91
CA TYR A 20 11.62 -12.67 16.76
C TYR A 20 11.24 -12.88 15.28
N TYR A 21 10.83 -11.83 14.59
CA TYR A 21 10.49 -11.91 13.17
C TYR A 21 11.71 -12.23 12.30
N HIS A 22 12.89 -11.71 12.63
CA HIS A 22 14.12 -11.96 11.88
C HIS A 22 14.75 -13.34 12.14
N SER A 23 14.62 -13.90 13.32
CA SER A 23 15.10 -15.26 13.61
C SER A 23 14.38 -16.33 12.77
N GLY A 24 13.14 -16.06 12.34
CA GLY A 24 12.40 -16.91 11.42
C GLY A 24 12.90 -16.86 9.96
N ILE A 25 13.48 -15.74 9.54
CA ILE A 25 13.93 -15.51 8.14
C ILE A 25 15.20 -16.30 7.83
N SER A 26 16.12 -16.44 8.78
CA SER A 26 17.45 -17.04 8.54
C SER A 26 17.41 -18.54 8.23
N ARG A 27 16.30 -19.22 8.44
CA ARG A 27 16.20 -20.68 8.32
C ARG A 27 15.59 -21.20 7.03
N ASN A 28 14.90 -20.36 6.27
CA ASN A 28 14.27 -20.77 5.01
C ASN A 28 14.48 -19.73 3.92
N ASN A 29 15.50 -19.94 3.12
CA ASN A 29 15.79 -19.16 1.90
C ASN A 29 14.72 -19.27 0.83
N SER A 30 13.54 -19.72 1.15
CA SER A 30 12.51 -19.93 0.15
C SER A 30 11.41 -18.91 0.31
N SER A 31 11.27 -18.15 -0.70
CA SER A 31 10.18 -17.24 -1.00
C SER A 31 9.85 -16.17 0.07
N TYR A 32 9.85 -14.98 -0.40
CA TYR A 32 9.25 -13.79 0.09
C TYR A 32 8.03 -13.98 1.02
N ALA A 33 7.07 -14.84 0.63
CA ALA A 33 5.88 -15.12 1.41
C ALA A 33 6.13 -15.84 2.75
N ARG A 34 7.33 -16.36 2.98
CA ARG A 34 7.61 -17.16 4.17
C ARG A 34 8.52 -16.48 5.16
N ALA A 35 8.99 -15.30 4.83
CA ALA A 35 10.00 -14.66 5.62
C ALA A 35 9.37 -13.69 6.63
N GLY A 36 9.59 -13.91 7.89
CA GLY A 36 9.57 -12.93 8.95
C GLY A 36 8.26 -12.56 9.56
N PHE A 37 7.20 -12.40 8.83
CA PHE A 37 5.88 -12.13 9.39
C PHE A 37 5.02 -13.37 9.37
N ASP A 38 5.40 -14.42 10.10
CA ASP A 38 4.63 -15.66 10.11
C ASP A 38 4.21 -16.10 8.70
N GLY A 39 5.13 -16.07 7.76
CA GLY A 39 4.85 -16.35 6.39
C GLY A 39 4.59 -15.11 5.54
N GLY A 40 5.27 -14.01 5.81
CA GLY A 40 5.18 -12.81 5.00
C GLY A 40 3.79 -12.21 5.04
N LEU A 41 3.10 -12.20 3.93
CA LEU A 41 1.74 -11.65 3.83
C LEU A 41 0.67 -12.46 4.57
N SER A 42 1.04 -13.52 5.27
CA SER A 42 0.11 -14.37 6.02
C SER A 42 -0.66 -13.64 7.11
N TYR A 43 -0.22 -12.47 7.54
CA TYR A 43 -0.99 -11.66 8.47
C TYR A 43 -2.35 -11.18 7.90
N PHE A 44 -2.58 -11.37 6.61
CA PHE A 44 -3.91 -11.24 6.01
C PHE A 44 -4.68 -12.55 5.92
N THR A 45 -4.01 -13.68 5.99
CA THR A 45 -4.58 -14.98 5.63
C THR A 45 -4.65 -15.96 6.78
N SER A 46 -3.77 -15.82 7.78
CA SER A 46 -3.68 -16.75 8.91
C SER A 46 -4.52 -16.28 10.10
N ASP A 47 -4.74 -17.19 11.03
CA ASP A 47 -5.36 -16.89 12.32
C ASP A 47 -4.49 -15.96 13.20
N ARG A 48 -3.23 -15.76 12.82
CA ARG A 48 -2.26 -14.89 13.50
C ARG A 48 -2.13 -13.52 12.88
N LYS A 49 -3.14 -13.06 12.15
CA LYS A 49 -3.18 -11.71 11.61
C LYS A 49 -3.02 -10.67 12.70
N ILE A 50 -2.07 -9.79 12.53
CA ILE A 50 -1.74 -8.76 13.51
C ILE A 50 -1.93 -7.39 12.85
N SER A 51 -2.63 -6.47 13.51
CA SER A 51 -2.58 -5.05 13.15
C SER A 51 -1.97 -4.24 14.27
N LEU A 52 -1.35 -3.12 13.91
CA LEU A 52 -0.88 -2.13 14.85
C LEU A 52 -1.93 -1.04 14.99
N LEU A 53 -2.33 -0.77 16.23
CA LEU A 53 -3.13 0.39 16.59
C LEU A 53 -2.24 1.58 16.95
N ASP A 54 -2.82 2.77 16.97
CA ASP A 54 -2.10 4.03 17.26
C ASP A 54 -1.31 4.02 18.56
N ASN A 55 -1.79 3.29 19.56
CA ASN A 55 -1.11 3.13 20.85
C ASN A 55 -0.06 2.01 20.84
N GLY A 56 0.22 1.40 19.68
CA GLY A 56 1.14 0.27 19.54
C GLY A 56 0.59 -1.06 20.08
N GLN A 57 -0.68 -1.14 20.40
CA GLN A 57 -1.31 -2.42 20.71
C GLN A 57 -1.43 -3.27 19.44
N ARG A 58 -1.33 -4.57 19.63
CA ARG A 58 -1.57 -5.55 18.59
C ARG A 58 -2.94 -6.16 18.79
N ILE A 59 -3.70 -6.22 17.72
CA ILE A 59 -4.92 -7.00 17.69
C ILE A 59 -4.73 -8.20 16.78
N ASP A 60 -5.12 -9.36 17.29
CA ASP A 60 -5.23 -10.56 16.49
C ASP A 60 -6.54 -10.48 15.73
N GLY A 61 -6.49 -10.35 14.40
CA GLY A 61 -7.69 -9.90 13.69
C GLY A 61 -8.14 -10.77 12.54
N LYS A 62 -9.16 -11.59 12.76
CA LYS A 62 -9.96 -12.13 11.65
C LYS A 62 -10.70 -11.04 10.85
N GLU A 63 -10.87 -9.86 11.45
CA GLU A 63 -11.56 -8.70 10.86
C GLU A 63 -10.68 -7.46 10.77
N LEU A 64 -9.48 -7.64 10.26
CA LEU A 64 -8.50 -6.60 10.17
C LEU A 64 -8.93 -5.52 9.17
N LYS A 65 -9.24 -4.31 9.64
CA LYS A 65 -9.53 -3.14 8.83
C LYS A 65 -8.27 -2.32 8.65
N GLY A 66 -7.48 -2.62 7.62
CA GLY A 66 -6.22 -1.91 7.47
C GLY A 66 -5.55 -2.06 6.11
N TYR A 67 -4.36 -1.48 6.04
CA TYR A 67 -3.52 -1.41 4.85
C TYR A 67 -2.15 -1.99 5.17
N GLY A 68 -1.62 -2.83 4.29
CA GLY A 68 -0.22 -3.27 4.30
C GLY A 68 0.52 -2.62 3.14
N LEU A 69 1.81 -2.39 3.29
CA LEU A 69 2.65 -1.78 2.27
C LEU A 69 3.78 -2.72 1.88
N GLU A 70 4.07 -2.74 0.59
CA GLU A 70 5.28 -3.34 0.01
C GLU A 70 5.97 -2.22 -0.76
N ILE A 71 7.15 -1.80 -0.32
CA ILE A 71 7.90 -0.70 -0.91
C ILE A 71 9.17 -1.27 -1.51
N GLU A 72 9.21 -1.35 -2.82
CA GLU A 72 10.37 -1.78 -3.59
C GLU A 72 11.37 -0.64 -3.75
N ALA A 73 12.67 -0.93 -3.59
CA ALA A 73 13.72 0.07 -3.66
C ALA A 73 15.01 -0.47 -4.28
N GLN A 74 15.71 0.41 -5.00
CA GLN A 74 17.01 0.17 -5.62
C GLN A 74 18.05 1.09 -5.01
N CYS A 75 19.29 0.61 -4.89
CA CYS A 75 20.42 1.36 -4.34
C CYS A 75 21.59 1.35 -5.31
N TRP A 76 22.26 2.49 -5.44
CA TRP A 76 23.42 2.67 -6.33
C TRP A 76 24.74 2.87 -5.58
N SER A 77 24.68 3.08 -4.28
CA SER A 77 25.87 3.29 -3.44
C SER A 77 26.33 2.06 -2.68
N ILE A 78 25.47 1.06 -2.54
CA ILE A 78 25.73 -0.16 -1.76
C ILE A 78 25.56 -1.37 -2.68
N ASN A 79 26.65 -2.10 -2.95
CA ASN A 79 26.67 -3.21 -3.90
C ASN A 79 26.30 -4.59 -3.29
N ASP A 80 25.98 -4.64 -2.01
CA ASP A 80 25.53 -5.87 -1.35
C ASP A 80 24.15 -5.67 -0.73
N SER A 81 23.16 -6.40 -1.25
CA SER A 81 21.78 -6.34 -0.74
C SER A 81 21.66 -6.75 0.73
N ASN A 82 22.54 -7.59 1.26
CA ASN A 82 22.53 -7.94 2.69
C ASN A 82 23.02 -6.76 3.54
N VAL A 83 24.04 -6.05 3.07
CA VAL A 83 24.53 -4.82 3.72
C VAL A 83 23.44 -3.76 3.68
N LEU A 84 22.83 -3.53 2.51
CA LEU A 84 21.71 -2.60 2.35
C LEU A 84 20.56 -2.90 3.31
N THR A 85 20.08 -4.14 3.31
CA THR A 85 18.97 -4.53 4.20
C THR A 85 19.33 -4.40 5.68
N THR A 86 20.59 -4.66 6.05
CA THR A 86 21.07 -4.51 7.43
C THR A 86 21.07 -3.05 7.85
N ILE A 87 21.57 -2.15 7.01
CA ILE A 87 21.57 -0.71 7.27
C ILE A 87 20.12 -0.20 7.40
N LEU A 88 19.27 -0.50 6.44
CA LEU A 88 17.87 -0.07 6.46
C LEU A 88 17.12 -0.56 7.69
N LYS A 89 17.33 -1.82 8.08
CA LYS A 89 16.74 -2.38 9.31
C LYS A 89 17.06 -1.53 10.52
N GLN A 90 18.34 -1.14 10.69
CA GLN A 90 18.76 -0.35 11.85
C GLN A 90 18.07 1.01 11.91
N PHE A 91 17.84 1.65 10.78
CA PHE A 91 17.23 2.98 10.71
C PHE A 91 15.70 2.93 10.76
N VAL A 92 15.09 2.08 9.97
CA VAL A 92 13.63 1.93 9.93
C VAL A 92 13.09 1.49 11.29
N TYR A 93 13.85 0.64 12.02
CA TYR A 93 13.47 0.23 13.38
C TYR A 93 13.56 1.34 14.43
N LYS A 94 14.33 2.39 14.16
CA LYS A 94 14.32 3.58 15.01
C LYS A 94 13.12 4.48 14.73
N LEU A 95 12.71 4.57 13.47
CA LEU A 95 11.54 5.36 13.07
C LEU A 95 10.24 4.69 13.49
N PHE A 96 10.17 3.36 13.36
CA PHE A 96 8.95 2.60 13.60
C PHE A 96 9.16 1.57 14.73
N PRO A 97 9.00 1.98 16.00
CA PRO A 97 9.44 1.21 17.16
C PRO A 97 8.70 -0.09 17.44
N TYR A 98 7.72 -0.46 16.64
CA TYR A 98 6.89 -1.65 16.88
C TYR A 98 7.15 -2.80 15.91
N GLY A 99 8.25 -2.78 15.18
CA GLY A 99 8.54 -3.79 14.19
C GLY A 99 7.58 -3.73 13.01
N LEU A 100 7.30 -2.52 12.56
CA LEU A 100 6.34 -2.27 11.52
C LEU A 100 6.77 -2.87 10.19
N PHE A 101 8.06 -2.78 9.85
CA PHE A 101 8.58 -3.24 8.58
C PHE A 101 9.51 -4.44 8.74
N LYS A 102 9.36 -5.37 7.83
CA LYS A 102 10.34 -6.35 7.44
C LYS A 102 11.06 -5.82 6.20
N ILE A 103 12.39 -5.86 6.22
CA ILE A 103 13.19 -5.47 5.07
C ILE A 103 13.96 -6.69 4.60
N GLU A 104 13.82 -7.01 3.34
CA GLU A 104 14.43 -8.18 2.74
C GLU A 104 14.97 -7.89 1.35
N ARG A 105 15.83 -8.80 0.89
CA ARG A 105 16.31 -8.77 -0.47
C ARG A 105 15.18 -9.14 -1.42
N ASP A 106 15.02 -8.36 -2.48
CA ASP A 106 14.14 -8.71 -3.60
C ASP A 106 14.95 -8.85 -4.89
N SER A 107 15.03 -10.08 -5.39
CA SER A 107 15.71 -10.40 -6.63
C SER A 107 14.83 -10.18 -7.87
N SER A 108 13.57 -9.87 -7.70
CA SER A 108 12.64 -9.57 -8.81
C SER A 108 12.84 -8.16 -9.35
N ILE A 109 13.39 -7.26 -8.52
CA ILE A 109 13.73 -5.88 -8.91
C ILE A 109 15.05 -5.93 -9.69
N VAL A 110 14.95 -6.25 -10.97
CA VAL A 110 16.12 -6.37 -11.84
C VAL A 110 16.37 -5.05 -12.50
N SER A 111 17.55 -4.44 -12.31
CA SER A 111 18.37 -3.78 -13.34
C SER A 111 19.16 -2.59 -12.83
N ASN A 112 20.32 -2.34 -13.45
CA ASN A 112 21.14 -1.11 -13.46
C ASN A 112 21.38 -0.44 -12.08
N CYS A 113 21.19 -1.17 -10.99
CA CYS A 113 21.52 -0.76 -9.64
C CYS A 113 22.48 -1.76 -9.00
N GLU A 114 23.19 -1.34 -7.97
CA GLU A 114 24.15 -2.20 -7.25
C GLU A 114 23.44 -3.22 -6.36
N SER A 115 22.30 -2.82 -5.74
CA SER A 115 21.51 -3.71 -4.91
C SER A 115 20.04 -3.29 -4.87
N SER A 116 19.18 -4.20 -4.39
CA SER A 116 17.77 -3.97 -4.24
C SER A 116 17.21 -4.56 -2.94
N CYS A 117 16.14 -4.00 -2.48
CA CYS A 117 15.41 -4.51 -1.32
C CYS A 117 13.92 -4.19 -1.42
N GLU A 118 13.16 -4.85 -0.58
CA GLU A 118 11.76 -4.57 -0.36
C GLU A 118 11.49 -4.38 1.13
N SER A 119 10.65 -3.40 1.42
CA SER A 119 10.19 -3.12 2.77
C SER A 119 8.72 -3.49 2.86
N VAL A 120 8.40 -4.58 3.57
CA VAL A 120 7.05 -5.10 3.76
C VAL A 120 6.54 -4.72 5.14
N SER A 121 5.42 -4.01 5.21
CA SER A 121 4.85 -3.59 6.49
C SER A 121 3.90 -4.63 7.06
N GLN A 122 3.67 -4.54 8.37
CA GLN A 122 2.48 -5.11 8.98
C GLN A 122 1.23 -4.34 8.53
N VAL A 123 0.05 -4.90 8.82
CA VAL A 123 -1.21 -4.22 8.57
C VAL A 123 -1.37 -3.05 9.54
N MET A 124 -1.69 -1.89 8.99
CA MET A 124 -1.85 -0.64 9.71
C MET A 124 -3.26 -0.11 9.51
N THR A 125 -3.87 0.45 10.56
CA THR A 125 -5.09 1.23 10.39
C THR A 125 -4.78 2.53 9.63
N LYS A 126 -5.81 3.13 9.06
CA LYS A 126 -5.70 4.46 8.43
C LYS A 126 -5.21 5.52 9.43
N GLU A 127 -5.71 5.49 10.65
CA GLU A 127 -5.35 6.38 11.74
C GLU A 127 -3.87 6.20 12.11
N PHE A 128 -3.40 4.96 12.23
CA PHE A 128 -1.99 4.68 12.46
C PHE A 128 -1.10 5.31 11.38
N ILE A 129 -1.43 5.08 10.11
CA ILE A 129 -0.65 5.61 8.98
C ILE A 129 -0.60 7.15 9.04
N ARG A 130 -1.73 7.81 9.29
CA ARG A 130 -1.81 9.27 9.39
C ARG A 130 -0.99 9.83 10.54
N ASN A 131 -1.05 9.19 11.69
CA ASN A 131 -0.31 9.61 12.89
C ASN A 131 1.22 9.43 12.73
N HIS A 132 1.65 8.61 11.76
CA HIS A 132 3.06 8.34 11.47
C HIS A 132 3.55 8.95 10.15
N TYR A 133 2.83 9.89 9.55
CA TYR A 133 3.26 10.54 8.32
C TYR A 133 4.65 11.21 8.44
N ALA A 134 4.98 11.75 9.60
CA ALA A 134 6.31 12.31 9.85
C ALA A 134 7.41 11.23 9.79
N ASP A 135 7.14 10.05 10.31
CA ASP A 135 8.09 8.92 10.31
C ASP A 135 8.27 8.35 8.90
N PHE A 136 7.19 8.26 8.11
CA PHE A 136 7.28 7.90 6.70
C PHE A 136 8.08 8.91 5.89
N ARG A 137 7.88 10.23 6.11
CA ARG A 137 8.71 11.27 5.49
C ARG A 137 10.18 11.12 5.85
N ALA A 138 10.49 10.87 7.13
CA ALA A 138 11.85 10.65 7.59
C ALA A 138 12.49 9.40 6.93
N MET A 139 11.70 8.34 6.72
CA MET A 139 12.16 7.14 6.02
C MET A 139 12.59 7.45 4.58
N PHE A 140 11.82 8.22 3.82
CA PHE A 140 12.17 8.59 2.44
C PHE A 140 13.35 9.57 2.38
N ILE A 141 13.49 10.48 3.36
CA ILE A 141 14.69 11.32 3.48
C ILE A 141 15.92 10.44 3.68
N LEU A 142 15.84 9.44 4.53
CA LEU A 142 16.93 8.50 4.74
C LEU A 142 17.25 7.69 3.48
N PHE A 143 16.26 7.22 2.76
CA PHE A 143 16.47 6.51 1.51
C PHE A 143 17.29 7.36 0.54
N ASN A 144 16.91 8.62 0.35
CA ASN A 144 17.64 9.55 -0.51
C ASN A 144 19.10 9.78 -0.04
N GLN A 145 19.33 9.88 1.28
CA GLN A 145 20.69 10.03 1.83
C GLN A 145 21.59 8.81 1.58
N LEU A 146 21.00 7.65 1.43
CA LEU A 146 21.69 6.39 1.14
C LEU A 146 21.73 6.08 -0.38
N ASP A 147 21.39 7.02 -1.23
CA ASP A 147 21.24 6.82 -2.69
C ASP A 147 20.31 5.65 -3.04
N ILE A 148 19.24 5.55 -2.27
CA ILE A 148 18.16 4.59 -2.49
C ILE A 148 17.00 5.34 -3.17
N SER A 149 16.49 4.77 -4.25
CA SER A 149 15.34 5.29 -4.96
C SER A 149 14.31 4.19 -5.22
N CYS A 150 13.06 4.54 -5.06
CA CYS A 150 11.93 3.70 -5.41
C CYS A 150 11.34 4.04 -6.79
N SER A 151 11.76 5.14 -7.43
CA SER A 151 11.15 5.62 -8.68
C SER A 151 12.12 5.74 -9.86
N ARG A 152 13.44 5.87 -9.63
CA ARG A 152 14.45 6.26 -10.62
C ARG A 152 14.41 5.45 -11.93
N THR A 153 14.18 4.15 -11.87
CA THR A 153 14.15 3.30 -13.07
C THR A 153 12.73 3.01 -13.55
N GLY A 154 11.71 3.39 -12.81
CA GLY A 154 10.32 3.02 -13.08
C GLY A 154 9.99 1.53 -12.87
N ASN A 155 10.96 0.72 -12.44
CA ASN A 155 10.79 -0.72 -12.23
C ASN A 155 10.29 -1.07 -10.83
N CYS A 156 10.45 -0.15 -9.87
CA CYS A 156 9.94 -0.33 -8.52
C CYS A 156 8.49 0.17 -8.41
N GLY A 157 7.73 -0.48 -7.53
CA GLY A 157 6.38 -0.14 -7.18
C GLY A 157 6.22 0.09 -5.69
N MET A 158 5.09 0.68 -5.33
CA MET A 158 4.56 0.62 -3.99
C MET A 158 3.25 -0.13 -4.04
N HIS A 159 3.23 -1.36 -3.53
CA HIS A 159 2.01 -2.15 -3.51
C HIS A 159 1.27 -1.89 -2.21
N ILE A 160 -0.05 -1.68 -2.32
CA ILE A 160 -0.91 -1.42 -1.17
C ILE A 160 -1.86 -2.60 -1.00
N ASN A 161 -1.62 -3.40 0.01
CA ASN A 161 -2.52 -4.46 0.42
C ASN A 161 -3.69 -3.86 1.20
N ILE A 162 -4.90 -4.06 0.73
CA ILE A 162 -6.13 -3.49 1.31
C ILE A 162 -6.98 -4.63 1.87
N SER A 163 -7.25 -4.60 3.18
CA SER A 163 -8.10 -5.59 3.81
C SER A 163 -9.52 -5.57 3.24
N ASN A 164 -10.09 -6.73 2.94
CA ASN A 164 -11.47 -6.85 2.48
C ASN A 164 -12.48 -6.25 3.47
N ALA A 165 -12.16 -6.28 4.77
CA ALA A 165 -13.01 -5.70 5.81
C ALA A 165 -13.21 -4.19 5.68
N LEU A 166 -12.35 -3.49 4.92
CA LEU A 166 -12.53 -2.07 4.58
C LEU A 166 -13.61 -1.85 3.52
N PHE A 167 -13.98 -2.88 2.76
CA PHE A 167 -15.00 -2.81 1.70
C PHE A 167 -16.40 -3.20 2.16
N GLY A 168 -16.58 -3.56 3.43
CA GLY A 168 -17.89 -3.89 3.98
C GLY A 168 -17.84 -4.91 5.11
N ASN A 169 -18.97 -5.11 5.75
CA ASN A 169 -19.08 -5.95 6.95
C ASN A 169 -19.36 -7.44 6.64
N ASN A 170 -19.61 -7.79 5.38
CA ASN A 170 -19.83 -9.17 4.96
C ASN A 170 -19.25 -9.40 3.56
N LYS A 171 -18.99 -10.66 3.23
CA LYS A 171 -18.32 -11.06 1.99
C LYS A 171 -19.04 -10.57 0.72
N LYS A 172 -20.38 -10.52 0.72
CA LYS A 172 -21.15 -10.05 -0.45
C LYS A 172 -20.88 -8.56 -0.71
N THR A 173 -20.97 -7.73 0.32
CA THR A 173 -20.71 -6.28 0.22
C THR A 173 -19.24 -6.02 -0.10
N GLN A 174 -18.32 -6.77 0.51
CA GLN A 174 -16.88 -6.67 0.22
C GLN A 174 -16.61 -6.95 -1.25
N LEU A 175 -17.15 -8.04 -1.78
CA LEU A 175 -16.97 -8.42 -3.18
C LEU A 175 -17.55 -7.37 -4.13
N GLU A 176 -18.75 -6.85 -3.82
CA GLU A 176 -19.37 -5.79 -4.61
C GLU A 176 -18.50 -4.53 -4.65
N ASN A 177 -18.03 -4.03 -3.51
CA ASN A 177 -17.27 -2.81 -3.44
C ASN A 177 -15.84 -2.97 -4.02
N VAL A 178 -15.25 -4.16 -3.90
CA VAL A 178 -14.00 -4.48 -4.60
C VAL A 178 -14.20 -4.48 -6.11
N LYS A 179 -15.31 -4.99 -6.62
CA LYS A 179 -15.67 -4.90 -8.05
C LYS A 179 -15.91 -3.47 -8.51
N LYS A 180 -16.46 -2.61 -7.65
CA LYS A 180 -16.58 -1.17 -7.93
C LYS A 180 -15.21 -0.49 -8.01
N LEU A 181 -14.27 -0.83 -7.11
CA LEU A 181 -12.88 -0.34 -7.19
C LEU A 181 -12.23 -0.76 -8.50
N TYR A 182 -12.36 -2.04 -8.86
CA TYR A 182 -11.91 -2.55 -10.16
C TYR A 182 -12.50 -1.75 -11.32
N TYR A 183 -13.81 -1.51 -11.30
CA TYR A 183 -14.49 -0.78 -12.35
C TYR A 183 -13.95 0.63 -12.52
N VAL A 184 -13.91 1.43 -11.46
CA VAL A 184 -13.50 2.83 -11.53
C VAL A 184 -12.04 2.99 -11.97
N ILE A 185 -11.13 2.17 -11.43
CA ILE A 185 -9.72 2.22 -11.82
C ILE A 185 -9.56 1.79 -13.29
N ASN A 186 -10.21 0.73 -13.70
CA ASN A 186 -10.04 0.20 -15.05
C ASN A 186 -10.73 1.09 -16.10
N LYS A 187 -11.87 1.70 -15.77
CA LYS A 187 -12.60 2.65 -16.62
C LYS A 187 -11.77 3.91 -16.89
N HIS A 188 -11.13 4.44 -15.86
CA HIS A 188 -10.35 5.67 -15.90
C HIS A 188 -8.84 5.40 -15.79
N TYR A 189 -8.37 4.27 -16.32
CA TYR A 189 -7.03 3.73 -16.07
C TYR A 189 -5.90 4.75 -16.33
N ALA A 190 -5.94 5.49 -17.45
CA ALA A 190 -4.90 6.48 -17.77
C ALA A 190 -4.82 7.59 -16.69
N ILE A 191 -5.97 8.07 -16.22
CA ILE A 191 -6.05 9.07 -15.15
C ILE A 191 -5.47 8.52 -13.85
N PHE A 192 -5.79 7.29 -13.51
CA PHE A 192 -5.24 6.67 -12.29
C PHE A 192 -3.74 6.39 -12.41
N CYS A 193 -3.20 6.09 -13.61
CA CYS A 193 -1.76 6.04 -13.80
C CYS A 193 -1.09 7.38 -13.47
N GLU A 194 -1.65 8.50 -13.95
CA GLU A 194 -1.16 9.84 -13.63
C GLU A 194 -1.27 10.14 -12.12
N LEU A 195 -2.42 9.87 -11.51
CA LEU A 195 -2.66 10.11 -10.09
C LEU A 195 -1.72 9.30 -9.19
N TYR A 196 -1.39 8.08 -9.57
CA TYR A 196 -0.44 7.22 -8.87
C TYR A 196 0.99 7.34 -9.40
N GLN A 197 1.25 8.27 -10.32
CA GLN A 197 2.56 8.54 -10.93
C GLN A 197 3.18 7.30 -11.62
N ARG A 198 2.35 6.40 -12.14
CA ARG A 198 2.81 5.17 -12.77
C ARG A 198 3.23 5.39 -14.21
N VAL A 199 4.53 5.27 -14.47
CA VAL A 199 5.11 5.42 -15.81
C VAL A 199 5.24 4.08 -16.52
N CYS A 200 5.72 3.06 -15.81
CA CYS A 200 5.91 1.72 -16.35
C CYS A 200 4.68 0.85 -16.07
N ILE A 201 4.00 0.40 -17.12
CA ILE A 201 2.76 -0.40 -17.03
C ILE A 201 2.99 -1.91 -17.16
N ASN A 202 4.23 -2.37 -17.35
CA ASN A 202 4.54 -3.79 -17.59
C ASN A 202 4.07 -4.72 -16.45
N TYR A 203 4.05 -4.20 -15.22
CA TYR A 203 3.66 -4.93 -14.00
C TYR A 203 2.43 -4.34 -13.30
N CYS A 204 1.69 -3.47 -13.98
CA CYS A 204 0.46 -2.89 -13.46
C CYS A 204 -0.53 -2.56 -14.58
N GLY A 205 -0.56 -3.37 -15.64
CA GLY A 205 -1.37 -3.15 -16.82
C GLY A 205 -2.87 -3.05 -16.55
N LYS A 206 -3.55 -2.45 -17.50
CA LYS A 206 -5.02 -2.42 -17.53
C LYS A 206 -5.57 -3.84 -17.61
N MET A 207 -6.63 -4.12 -16.91
CA MET A 207 -7.19 -5.48 -16.83
C MET A 207 -8.22 -5.76 -17.92
N GLU A 208 -8.97 -4.75 -18.35
CA GLU A 208 -10.02 -4.89 -19.37
C GLU A 208 -10.11 -3.63 -20.21
N GLU A 209 -10.00 -3.73 -21.54
CA GLU A 209 -10.00 -2.58 -22.44
C GLU A 209 -11.35 -1.84 -22.48
N ASN A 210 -12.44 -2.58 -22.57
CA ASN A 210 -13.78 -2.02 -22.71
C ASN A 210 -14.65 -2.47 -21.53
N ILE A 211 -14.29 -1.96 -20.32
CA ILE A 211 -15.04 -2.28 -19.12
C ILE A 211 -16.41 -1.61 -19.12
N THR A 212 -17.42 -2.37 -18.77
CA THR A 212 -18.78 -1.88 -18.49
C THR A 212 -19.18 -2.29 -17.08
N VAL A 213 -20.20 -1.65 -16.53
CA VAL A 213 -20.76 -2.00 -15.22
C VAL A 213 -21.16 -3.47 -15.17
N ASP A 214 -21.77 -3.99 -16.21
CA ASP A 214 -22.20 -5.40 -16.26
C ASP A 214 -21.02 -6.35 -16.29
N LYS A 215 -19.96 -6.04 -17.06
CA LYS A 215 -18.72 -6.82 -17.05
C LYS A 215 -18.09 -6.83 -15.67
N ALA A 216 -18.03 -5.67 -14.99
CA ALA A 216 -17.47 -5.58 -13.65
C ALA A 216 -18.30 -6.35 -12.62
N LYS A 217 -19.63 -6.24 -12.64
CA LYS A 217 -20.53 -6.98 -11.75
C LYS A 217 -20.38 -8.49 -11.91
N ASN A 218 -20.21 -8.97 -13.14
CA ASN A 218 -20.10 -10.39 -13.46
C ASN A 218 -18.68 -10.92 -13.47
N MET A 219 -17.68 -10.08 -13.11
CA MET A 219 -16.29 -10.49 -13.05
C MET A 219 -16.07 -11.59 -12.01
N THR A 220 -15.53 -12.72 -12.46
CA THR A 220 -15.17 -13.86 -11.59
C THR A 220 -13.75 -14.36 -11.83
N ARG A 221 -13.25 -14.26 -13.07
CA ARG A 221 -11.96 -14.86 -13.48
C ARG A 221 -10.75 -14.38 -12.69
N TYR A 222 -10.75 -13.12 -12.24
CA TYR A 222 -9.62 -12.54 -11.54
C TYR A 222 -9.52 -12.96 -10.06
N PHE A 223 -10.59 -13.55 -9.52
CA PHE A 223 -10.63 -14.12 -8.18
C PHE A 223 -10.23 -15.61 -8.16
N GLN A 224 -10.05 -16.21 -9.31
CA GLN A 224 -9.67 -17.61 -9.43
C GLN A 224 -8.16 -17.71 -9.61
N ASN A 225 -7.56 -18.73 -8.98
CA ASN A 225 -6.15 -19.08 -9.20
C ASN A 225 -6.01 -19.80 -10.57
N ASP A 226 -6.28 -19.07 -11.64
CA ASP A 226 -6.09 -19.57 -12.99
C ASP A 226 -4.62 -19.45 -13.38
N ARG A 227 -3.96 -20.57 -13.66
CA ARG A 227 -2.55 -20.60 -14.06
C ARG A 227 -2.27 -19.88 -15.37
N SER A 228 -3.30 -19.64 -16.20
CA SER A 228 -3.19 -18.85 -17.44
C SER A 228 -3.15 -17.34 -17.17
N PHE A 229 -3.49 -16.91 -15.96
CA PHE A 229 -3.56 -15.52 -15.53
C PHE A 229 -2.39 -15.20 -14.61
N ASN A 230 -1.53 -14.25 -15.01
CA ASN A 230 -0.47 -13.74 -14.13
C ASN A 230 -0.96 -12.47 -13.41
N PRO A 231 -1.40 -12.58 -12.16
CA PRO A 231 -1.99 -11.46 -11.42
C PRO A 231 -1.00 -10.33 -11.16
N HIS A 232 0.31 -10.63 -11.17
CA HIS A 232 1.37 -9.65 -10.95
C HIS A 232 1.58 -8.67 -12.12
N ARG A 233 0.88 -8.86 -13.24
CA ARG A 233 0.95 -7.96 -14.41
C ARG A 233 -0.13 -6.89 -14.42
N TYR A 234 -1.07 -6.91 -13.48
CA TYR A 234 -2.24 -6.03 -13.49
C TYR A 234 -2.23 -5.02 -12.35
N CYS A 235 -2.94 -3.91 -12.56
CA CYS A 235 -3.02 -2.81 -11.59
C CYS A 235 -3.68 -3.17 -10.27
N ILE A 236 -4.51 -4.24 -10.25
CA ILE A 236 -5.08 -4.81 -9.02
C ILE A 236 -4.92 -6.32 -9.07
N ASN A 237 -4.44 -6.91 -7.99
CA ASN A 237 -4.34 -8.34 -7.80
C ASN A 237 -5.42 -8.80 -6.81
N PHE A 238 -6.30 -9.69 -7.25
CA PHE A 238 -7.44 -10.22 -6.47
C PHE A 238 -7.22 -11.64 -5.97
N THR A 239 -6.09 -12.28 -6.28
CA THR A 239 -5.87 -13.70 -5.94
C THR A 239 -5.92 -14.00 -4.45
N HIS A 240 -5.73 -12.96 -3.62
CA HIS A 240 -5.80 -13.04 -2.16
C HIS A 240 -7.14 -12.58 -1.58
N PHE A 241 -8.17 -12.42 -2.41
CA PHE A 241 -9.48 -11.99 -1.91
C PHE A 241 -10.06 -12.98 -0.89
N GLU A 242 -9.96 -14.28 -1.17
CA GLU A 242 -10.41 -15.32 -0.22
C GLU A 242 -9.59 -15.34 1.08
N ASP A 243 -8.36 -14.88 1.00
CA ASP A 243 -7.44 -14.71 2.12
C ASP A 243 -7.67 -13.41 2.91
N GLY A 244 -8.65 -12.60 2.51
CA GLY A 244 -9.07 -11.39 3.23
C GLY A 244 -8.43 -10.09 2.75
N ARG A 245 -7.76 -10.04 1.59
CA ARG A 245 -7.17 -8.82 1.02
C ARG A 245 -7.20 -8.78 -0.50
N ILE A 246 -7.05 -7.57 -1.02
CA ILE A 246 -6.64 -7.31 -2.40
C ILE A 246 -5.33 -6.51 -2.37
N GLU A 247 -4.60 -6.53 -3.47
CA GLU A 247 -3.36 -5.78 -3.63
C GLU A 247 -3.52 -4.77 -4.77
N LEU A 248 -3.41 -3.48 -4.44
CA LEU A 248 -3.34 -2.40 -5.42
C LEU A 248 -1.88 -2.20 -5.82
N ARG A 249 -1.55 -2.50 -7.08
CA ARG A 249 -0.20 -2.47 -7.64
C ARG A 249 0.07 -1.22 -8.50
N LEU A 250 -0.94 -0.39 -8.66
CA LEU A 250 -0.88 0.80 -9.51
C LEU A 250 0.08 1.89 -9.00
N PRO A 251 0.25 2.12 -7.68
CA PRO A 251 1.17 3.17 -7.24
C PRO A 251 2.60 2.92 -7.70
N SER A 252 3.24 3.97 -8.24
CA SER A 252 4.68 3.98 -8.49
C SER A 252 5.46 3.92 -7.18
N GLY A 253 6.72 3.52 -7.25
CA GLY A 253 7.64 3.76 -6.15
C GLY A 253 7.70 5.25 -5.81
N GLN A 254 7.83 5.58 -4.53
CA GLN A 254 7.84 6.94 -4.03
C GLN A 254 9.25 7.30 -3.54
N ASP A 255 9.76 8.47 -3.90
CA ASP A 255 11.07 8.96 -3.46
C ASP A 255 10.95 10.08 -2.42
N ASN A 256 9.76 10.53 -2.11
CA ASN A 256 9.54 11.54 -1.09
C ASN A 256 8.27 11.27 -0.26
N GLY A 257 8.27 11.79 0.96
CA GLY A 257 7.19 11.55 1.89
C GLY A 257 5.88 12.25 1.55
N GLU A 258 5.91 13.35 0.79
CA GLU A 258 4.68 14.04 0.39
C GLU A 258 3.93 13.21 -0.66
N ASP A 259 4.65 12.68 -1.64
CA ASP A 259 4.05 11.79 -2.65
C ASP A 259 3.50 10.51 -2.01
N PHE A 260 4.18 9.98 -1.00
CA PHE A 260 3.69 8.86 -0.21
C PHE A 260 2.35 9.21 0.47
N VAL A 261 2.30 10.35 1.19
CA VAL A 261 1.10 10.80 1.90
C VAL A 261 -0.06 10.99 0.92
N ASP A 262 0.19 11.67 -0.21
CA ASP A 262 -0.82 11.89 -1.23
C ASP A 262 -1.35 10.58 -1.83
N THR A 263 -0.47 9.60 -2.03
CA THR A 263 -0.83 8.27 -2.54
C THR A 263 -1.69 7.50 -1.55
N MET A 264 -1.35 7.54 -0.27
CA MET A 264 -2.14 6.88 0.78
C MET A 264 -3.51 7.55 0.94
N GLU A 265 -3.56 8.88 0.97
CA GLU A 265 -4.83 9.61 1.09
C GLU A 265 -5.74 9.39 -0.13
N LEU A 266 -5.18 9.32 -1.34
CA LEU A 266 -5.91 8.93 -2.54
C LEU A 266 -6.51 7.53 -2.39
N THR A 267 -5.73 6.57 -1.93
CA THR A 267 -6.19 5.19 -1.71
C THR A 267 -7.29 5.13 -0.66
N PHE A 268 -7.14 5.85 0.46
CA PHE A 268 -8.17 5.93 1.50
C PHE A 268 -9.47 6.54 0.97
N HIS A 269 -9.34 7.57 0.12
CA HIS A 269 -10.49 8.22 -0.49
C HIS A 269 -11.22 7.27 -1.46
N LEU A 270 -10.51 6.56 -2.31
CA LEU A 270 -11.11 5.61 -3.25
C LEU A 270 -11.86 4.48 -2.54
N VAL A 271 -11.28 3.91 -1.47
CA VAL A 271 -11.98 2.90 -0.66
C VAL A 271 -13.27 3.48 -0.06
N LYS A 272 -13.24 4.71 0.43
CA LYS A 272 -14.44 5.41 0.93
C LYS A 272 -15.46 5.62 -0.18
N ALA A 273 -15.05 6.11 -1.35
CA ALA A 273 -15.92 6.41 -2.49
C ALA A 273 -16.66 5.16 -2.98
N VAL A 274 -15.95 4.06 -3.22
CA VAL A 274 -16.58 2.82 -3.72
C VAL A 274 -17.53 2.17 -2.70
N ASN A 275 -17.36 2.44 -1.41
CA ASN A 275 -18.27 1.98 -0.38
C ASN A 275 -19.57 2.79 -0.33
N SER A 276 -19.56 4.06 -0.77
CA SER A 276 -20.70 4.97 -0.65
C SER A 276 -21.44 5.21 -1.96
N LEU A 277 -20.74 5.12 -3.09
CA LEU A 277 -21.32 5.44 -4.41
C LEU A 277 -22.08 4.27 -5.02
N SER A 278 -23.09 4.57 -5.81
CA SER A 278 -23.77 3.60 -6.66
C SER A 278 -22.90 3.28 -7.90
N TRP A 279 -23.24 2.23 -8.63
CA TRP A 279 -22.52 1.87 -9.86
C TRP A 279 -22.58 2.98 -10.92
N ASN A 280 -23.67 3.70 -11.01
CA ASN A 280 -23.85 4.77 -12.01
C ASN A 280 -23.01 6.01 -11.68
N ASP A 281 -22.76 6.28 -10.41
CA ASP A 281 -21.98 7.44 -9.98
C ASP A 281 -20.48 7.25 -10.25
N LEU A 282 -20.01 6.00 -10.40
CA LEU A 282 -18.61 5.67 -10.63
C LEU A 282 -18.09 6.06 -12.03
N ASP A 283 -18.97 6.38 -12.97
CA ASP A 283 -18.59 6.92 -14.28
C ASP A 283 -18.21 8.40 -14.21
N ASN A 284 -18.70 9.10 -13.18
CA ASN A 284 -18.44 10.51 -12.98
C ASN A 284 -17.30 10.72 -11.95
N LEU A 285 -16.14 11.13 -12.44
CA LEU A 285 -14.99 11.40 -11.56
C LEU A 285 -15.23 12.54 -10.57
N GLU A 286 -16.12 13.50 -10.86
CA GLU A 286 -16.50 14.52 -9.87
C GLU A 286 -17.17 13.90 -8.65
N GLU A 287 -18.08 12.94 -8.85
CA GLU A 287 -18.71 12.21 -7.76
C GLU A 287 -17.70 11.30 -7.03
N VAL A 288 -16.80 10.64 -7.78
CA VAL A 288 -15.73 9.80 -7.20
C VAL A 288 -14.83 10.62 -6.27
N PHE A 289 -14.46 11.84 -6.65
CA PHE A 289 -13.54 12.68 -5.88
C PHE A 289 -14.23 13.70 -4.96
N LYS A 290 -15.53 13.74 -4.93
CA LYS A 290 -16.31 14.60 -4.04
C LYS A 290 -15.96 14.39 -2.57
N GLY A 291 -15.69 15.47 -1.87
CA GLY A 291 -15.35 15.40 -0.45
C GLY A 291 -13.96 14.81 -0.16
N CYS A 292 -13.06 14.80 -1.13
CA CYS A 292 -11.67 14.44 -0.92
C CYS A 292 -10.90 15.53 -0.14
N ASN A 293 -9.83 15.14 0.52
CA ASN A 293 -9.00 16.08 1.28
C ASN A 293 -7.98 16.82 0.39
N LEU A 294 -7.26 17.78 0.98
CA LEU A 294 -6.29 18.62 0.25
C LEU A 294 -5.13 17.82 -0.37
N ASN A 295 -4.74 16.71 0.21
CA ASN A 295 -3.68 15.86 -0.35
C ASN A 295 -4.14 15.23 -1.67
N VAL A 296 -5.38 14.73 -1.71
CA VAL A 296 -5.99 14.22 -2.94
C VAL A 296 -6.17 15.34 -3.97
N VAL A 297 -6.65 16.53 -3.55
CA VAL A 297 -6.76 17.70 -4.43
C VAL A 297 -5.42 18.07 -5.05
N ARG A 298 -4.32 17.99 -4.30
CA ARG A 298 -2.96 18.23 -4.82
C ARG A 298 -2.60 17.28 -5.96
N ARG A 299 -2.97 16.00 -5.85
CA ARG A 299 -2.80 15.02 -6.93
C ARG A 299 -3.70 15.34 -8.12
N LEU A 300 -4.96 15.63 -7.88
CA LEU A 300 -5.93 15.95 -8.95
C LEU A 300 -5.50 17.15 -9.78
N LYS A 301 -4.89 18.16 -9.20
CA LYS A 301 -4.34 19.33 -9.91
C LYS A 301 -3.28 18.99 -10.97
N ARG A 302 -2.70 17.80 -10.94
CA ARG A 302 -1.76 17.34 -11.95
C ARG A 302 -2.45 16.83 -13.22
N CYS A 303 -3.73 16.41 -13.10
CA CYS A 303 -4.47 15.73 -14.15
C CYS A 303 -5.67 16.51 -14.67
N PHE A 304 -6.17 17.47 -13.87
CA PHE A 304 -7.43 18.15 -14.14
C PHE A 304 -7.27 19.68 -14.12
N ASP A 305 -8.11 20.35 -14.90
CA ASP A 305 -8.17 21.80 -14.95
C ASP A 305 -8.80 22.42 -13.69
N SER A 306 -8.75 23.75 -13.62
CA SER A 306 -9.27 24.50 -12.48
C SER A 306 -10.79 24.39 -12.33
N GLN A 307 -11.53 24.16 -13.40
CA GLN A 307 -12.99 24.04 -13.35
C GLN A 307 -13.37 22.75 -12.62
N PHE A 308 -12.77 21.61 -12.98
CA PHE A 308 -12.95 20.33 -12.30
C PHE A 308 -12.53 20.41 -10.82
N ILE A 309 -11.38 21.02 -10.54
CA ILE A 309 -10.90 21.17 -9.16
C ILE A 309 -11.87 22.03 -8.33
N ASN A 310 -12.41 23.11 -8.90
CA ASN A 310 -13.37 23.97 -8.20
C ASN A 310 -14.71 23.27 -7.96
N SER A 311 -15.18 22.42 -8.86
CA SER A 311 -16.42 21.65 -8.65
C SER A 311 -16.31 20.72 -7.45
N ILE A 312 -15.15 20.09 -7.25
CA ILE A 312 -14.89 19.20 -6.11
C ILE A 312 -14.73 19.98 -4.80
N ILE A 313 -14.01 21.13 -4.82
CA ILE A 313 -13.74 21.93 -3.61
C ILE A 313 -15.01 22.64 -3.13
N SER A 314 -15.84 23.17 -4.03
CA SER A 314 -17.08 23.89 -3.68
C SER A 314 -18.05 23.02 -2.89
N THR A 315 -18.01 21.70 -3.11
CA THR A 315 -18.78 20.73 -2.33
C THR A 315 -18.21 20.48 -0.92
N ASN A 316 -16.95 20.88 -0.67
CA ASN A 316 -16.28 20.71 0.62
C ASN A 316 -16.51 21.86 1.61
N ASN A 317 -16.90 23.05 1.14
CA ASN A 317 -17.10 24.23 2.01
C ASN A 317 -18.24 24.09 3.03
N GLY A 318 -18.99 23.00 3.01
CA GLY A 318 -19.98 22.65 4.04
C GLY A 318 -19.46 21.73 5.17
N MET A 319 -18.20 21.26 5.11
CA MET A 319 -17.64 20.28 6.05
C MET A 319 -16.30 20.70 6.67
N MET A 320 -15.96 21.99 6.66
CA MET A 320 -14.83 22.48 7.44
C MET A 320 -15.28 22.74 8.88
N TYR A 321 -15.32 21.66 9.68
CA TYR A 321 -15.21 21.71 11.13
C TYR A 321 -14.60 20.41 11.64
#